data_b53f7d8d3e6f6177711da090825739de
#
_entry.id   b53f7d8d3e6f6177711da090825739de
#
_cell.length_a   1.000
_cell.length_b   1.000
_cell.length_c   1.000
_cell.angle_alpha   90.00
_cell.angle_beta   90.00
_cell.angle_gamma   90.00
#
_symmetry.space_group_name_H-M   'P 1'
#
loop_
_entity.id
_entity.type
_entity.pdbx_description
1 polymer ?
#
loop_
_entity_poly.entity_id
_entity_poly.type
_entity_poly.pdbx_seq_one_letter_code
_entity_poly.pdbx_strand_id
1 'polypeptide(L)'
;MEASHLIVSGEHSLEACTHAFARAPREAALFCDIDGTISPVASRPADAVVPARFHELLAALRDRVGLLAFVTGRGSEDGHRLVPLDDATYVGAHGLELMSDGHTVQTEPLAERYVADVQAIAAIAARDLDQQRLGIVLEDKRTVLAIHYRLAPDTSATRHEILRKVIEPARARGLAISTGHCAFEVRPPLPFTKGTAIRRLLDAGSHHAALTLGDDLTDITGFRAIHEWAERDGRRSAYALAAVTAETPEAVSAEADIVVAATPGVAEVLTRLQRALDLR
;
A
#
# COMPACT_ATOMS: atom_id res chain seq x y z
N MET A 1 3.42 2.23 27.67
CA MET A 1 2.04 2.37 27.14
C MET A 1 1.45 0.98 27.15
N GLU A 2 0.36 0.77 27.85
CA GLU A 2 -0.29 -0.54 27.94
C GLU A 2 -0.85 -0.97 26.60
N ALA A 3 -0.73 -2.24 26.26
CA ALA A 3 -1.15 -2.82 24.98
C ALA A 3 -2.65 -2.61 24.65
N SER A 4 -3.48 -2.33 25.66
CA SER A 4 -4.93 -2.12 25.51
C SER A 4 -5.34 -0.86 24.74
N HIS A 5 -4.42 0.08 24.48
CA HIS A 5 -4.70 1.30 23.72
C HIS A 5 -4.26 1.23 22.23
N LEU A 6 -3.63 0.14 21.83
CA LEU A 6 -3.14 -0.02 20.46
C LEU A 6 -4.24 -0.55 19.52
N ILE A 7 -5.17 -1.35 20.01
CA ILE A 7 -6.37 -1.77 19.28
C ILE A 7 -7.47 -0.77 19.61
N VAL A 8 -7.90 -0.01 18.62
CA VAL A 8 -8.95 1.01 18.74
C VAL A 8 -10.34 0.36 18.70
N SER A 9 -10.54 -0.56 17.77
CA SER A 9 -11.77 -1.37 17.64
C SER A 9 -11.52 -2.68 16.89
N GLY A 10 -12.49 -3.61 16.94
CA GLY A 10 -12.43 -4.86 16.17
C GLY A 10 -11.68 -6.00 16.87
N GLU A 11 -11.58 -6.01 18.19
CA GLU A 11 -10.90 -7.09 18.94
C GLU A 11 -11.46 -8.48 18.61
N HIS A 12 -12.80 -8.61 18.49
CA HIS A 12 -13.42 -9.87 18.09
C HIS A 12 -13.05 -10.29 16.66
N SER A 13 -12.96 -9.35 15.72
CA SER A 13 -12.50 -9.61 14.36
C SER A 13 -11.02 -10.04 14.34
N LEU A 14 -10.20 -9.44 15.21
CA LEU A 14 -8.79 -9.83 15.37
C LEU A 14 -8.65 -11.26 15.91
N GLU A 15 -9.43 -11.64 16.91
CA GLU A 15 -9.46 -13.03 17.42
C GLU A 15 -9.89 -14.01 16.33
N ALA A 16 -10.95 -13.69 15.59
CA ALA A 16 -11.42 -14.52 14.47
C ALA A 16 -10.36 -14.64 13.36
N CYS A 17 -9.68 -13.54 13.02
CA CYS A 17 -8.58 -13.51 12.06
C CYS A 17 -7.42 -14.43 12.49
N THR A 18 -6.93 -14.27 13.72
CA THR A 18 -5.82 -15.09 14.24
C THR A 18 -6.19 -16.57 14.25
N HIS A 19 -7.42 -16.91 14.60
CA HIS A 19 -7.91 -18.28 14.57
C HIS A 19 -8.00 -18.84 13.13
N ALA A 20 -8.51 -18.06 12.16
CA ALA A 20 -8.61 -18.46 10.76
C ALA A 20 -7.22 -18.75 10.17
N PHE A 21 -6.24 -17.86 10.43
CA PHE A 21 -4.85 -18.05 10.00
C PHE A 21 -4.19 -19.27 10.65
N ALA A 22 -4.37 -19.45 11.96
CA ALA A 22 -3.80 -20.58 12.68
C ALA A 22 -4.39 -21.94 12.23
N ARG A 23 -5.62 -21.98 11.73
CA ARG A 23 -6.26 -23.20 11.26
C ARG A 23 -5.58 -23.81 10.04
N ALA A 24 -5.18 -22.98 9.07
CA ALA A 24 -4.53 -23.38 7.83
C ALA A 24 -3.53 -22.32 7.37
N PRO A 25 -2.36 -22.19 8.03
CA PRO A 25 -1.43 -21.10 7.76
C PRO A 25 -0.97 -21.03 6.30
N ARG A 26 -0.71 -22.20 5.68
CA ARG A 26 -0.28 -22.28 4.27
C ARG A 26 -1.35 -21.91 3.25
N GLU A 27 -2.59 -21.76 3.69
CA GLU A 27 -3.72 -21.29 2.90
C GLU A 27 -4.18 -19.90 3.34
N ALA A 28 -3.35 -19.18 4.11
CA ALA A 28 -3.59 -17.81 4.51
C ALA A 28 -2.75 -16.84 3.67
N ALA A 29 -3.36 -15.70 3.32
CA ALA A 29 -2.72 -14.62 2.56
C ALA A 29 -2.69 -13.34 3.40
N LEU A 30 -1.51 -12.75 3.53
CA LEU A 30 -1.27 -11.48 4.22
C LEU A 30 -0.81 -10.43 3.23
N PHE A 31 -1.57 -9.33 3.13
CA PHE A 31 -1.27 -8.18 2.29
C PHE A 31 -0.96 -6.98 3.17
N CYS A 32 0.21 -6.37 2.98
CA CYS A 32 0.66 -5.23 3.77
C CYS A 32 0.91 -4.03 2.87
N ASP A 33 0.29 -2.89 3.18
CA ASP A 33 0.81 -1.62 2.73
C ASP A 33 2.07 -1.26 3.52
N ILE A 34 2.88 -0.30 3.01
CA ILE A 34 4.17 0.07 3.61
C ILE A 34 4.04 1.40 4.36
N ASP A 35 3.77 2.49 3.63
CA ASP A 35 3.79 3.84 4.18
C ASP A 35 2.53 4.12 5.00
N GLY A 36 2.70 4.57 6.24
CA GLY A 36 1.59 4.77 7.18
C GLY A 36 1.14 3.50 7.92
N THR A 37 1.49 2.32 7.38
CA THR A 37 1.08 1.01 7.89
C THR A 37 2.22 0.33 8.68
N ILE A 38 3.29 -0.12 8.02
CA ILE A 38 4.47 -0.74 8.66
C ILE A 38 5.67 0.22 8.75
N SER A 39 5.65 1.30 8.00
CA SER A 39 6.57 2.44 8.11
C SER A 39 5.78 3.68 8.52
N PRO A 40 6.20 4.45 9.52
CA PRO A 40 5.58 5.75 9.77
C PRO A 40 5.63 6.65 8.54
N VAL A 41 4.60 7.48 8.34
CA VAL A 41 4.59 8.44 7.22
C VAL A 41 5.77 9.39 7.35
N ALA A 42 6.64 9.42 6.34
CA ALA A 42 7.79 10.31 6.27
C ALA A 42 7.46 11.59 5.49
N SER A 43 8.21 12.67 5.77
CA SER A 43 8.06 13.94 5.06
C SER A 43 8.52 13.85 3.60
N ARG A 44 9.47 12.96 3.31
CA ARG A 44 9.94 12.62 1.97
C ARG A 44 9.92 11.11 1.77
N PRO A 45 9.56 10.61 0.59
CA PRO A 45 9.56 9.16 0.33
C PRO A 45 10.90 8.47 0.63
N ALA A 46 12.02 9.15 0.34
CA ALA A 46 13.37 8.63 0.57
C ALA A 46 13.74 8.48 2.06
N ASP A 47 13.04 9.19 2.96
CA ASP A 47 13.30 9.17 4.41
C ASP A 47 12.48 8.09 5.14
N ALA A 48 11.65 7.34 4.41
CA ALA A 48 10.85 6.27 5.00
C ALA A 48 11.73 5.15 5.54
N VAL A 49 11.40 4.68 6.73
CA VAL A 49 12.13 3.61 7.43
C VAL A 49 11.12 2.64 8.03
N VAL A 50 11.26 1.37 7.70
CA VAL A 50 10.53 0.29 8.37
C VAL A 50 11.29 -0.09 9.64
N PRO A 51 10.70 0.00 10.84
CA PRO A 51 11.36 -0.36 12.08
C PRO A 51 11.81 -1.82 12.11
N ALA A 52 12.97 -2.11 12.72
CA ALA A 52 13.58 -3.44 12.77
C ALA A 52 12.62 -4.55 13.25
N ARG A 53 11.74 -4.23 14.21
CA ARG A 53 10.71 -5.16 14.69
C ARG A 53 9.81 -5.70 13.56
N PHE A 54 9.50 -4.90 12.55
CA PHE A 54 8.68 -5.37 11.43
C PHE A 54 9.44 -6.33 10.54
N HIS A 55 10.73 -6.12 10.31
CA HIS A 55 11.55 -7.06 9.54
C HIS A 55 11.53 -8.45 10.19
N GLU A 56 11.67 -8.53 11.52
CA GLU A 56 11.62 -9.79 12.27
C GLU A 56 10.23 -10.45 12.20
N LEU A 57 9.16 -9.68 12.44
CA LEU A 57 7.78 -10.17 12.40
C LEU A 57 7.39 -10.66 11.02
N LEU A 58 7.68 -9.87 9.98
CA LEU A 58 7.30 -10.20 8.60
C LEU A 58 8.09 -11.38 8.06
N ALA A 59 9.38 -11.51 8.40
CA ALA A 59 10.17 -12.68 8.07
C ALA A 59 9.59 -13.95 8.71
N ALA A 60 9.26 -13.91 10.00
CA ALA A 60 8.66 -15.05 10.70
C ALA A 60 7.28 -15.42 10.13
N LEU A 61 6.45 -14.42 9.78
CA LEU A 61 5.14 -14.66 9.17
C LEU A 61 5.27 -15.22 7.75
N ARG A 62 6.21 -14.71 6.94
CA ARG A 62 6.48 -15.19 5.59
C ARG A 62 6.76 -16.69 5.57
N ASP A 63 7.51 -17.20 6.53
CA ASP A 63 7.84 -18.62 6.66
C ASP A 63 6.62 -19.50 7.01
N ARG A 64 5.54 -18.92 7.46
CA ARG A 64 4.34 -19.63 7.97
C ARG A 64 3.14 -19.52 7.04
N VAL A 65 2.87 -18.35 6.48
CA VAL A 65 1.70 -18.13 5.62
C VAL A 65 1.92 -18.64 4.19
N GLY A 66 0.83 -18.85 3.45
CA GLY A 66 0.89 -19.25 2.05
C GLY A 66 1.29 -18.14 1.10
N LEU A 67 0.94 -16.89 1.45
CA LEU A 67 1.30 -15.69 0.69
C LEU A 67 1.55 -14.53 1.66
N LEU A 68 2.71 -13.90 1.52
CA LEU A 68 2.98 -12.56 2.04
C LEU A 68 3.22 -11.63 0.85
N ALA A 69 2.42 -10.57 0.74
CA ALA A 69 2.55 -9.60 -0.32
C ALA A 69 2.54 -8.16 0.22
N PHE A 70 3.46 -7.34 -0.26
CA PHE A 70 3.47 -5.90 -0.03
C PHE A 70 2.77 -5.20 -1.18
N VAL A 71 1.73 -4.39 -0.89
CA VAL A 71 0.91 -3.74 -1.90
C VAL A 71 0.95 -2.24 -1.67
N THR A 72 1.78 -1.56 -2.44
CA THR A 72 2.19 -0.18 -2.16
C THR A 72 2.05 0.75 -3.37
N GLY A 73 1.94 2.05 -3.10
CA GLY A 73 2.08 3.09 -4.11
C GLY A 73 3.51 3.32 -4.59
N ARG A 74 4.52 2.82 -3.84
CA ARG A 74 5.93 2.84 -4.27
C ARG A 74 6.15 1.93 -5.47
N GLY A 75 7.28 2.12 -6.18
CA GLY A 75 7.78 1.08 -7.08
C GLY A 75 8.07 -0.22 -6.32
N SER A 76 7.94 -1.36 -6.98
CA SER A 76 8.15 -2.68 -6.35
C SER A 76 9.58 -2.87 -5.83
N GLU A 77 10.59 -2.37 -6.55
CA GLU A 77 11.99 -2.37 -6.08
C GLU A 77 12.19 -1.51 -4.83
N ASP A 78 11.54 -0.36 -4.75
CA ASP A 78 11.62 0.51 -3.57
C ASP A 78 10.93 -0.13 -2.36
N GLY A 79 9.80 -0.80 -2.57
CA GLY A 79 9.15 -1.64 -1.55
C GLY A 79 10.06 -2.75 -1.04
N HIS A 80 10.74 -3.48 -1.93
CA HIS A 80 11.70 -4.52 -1.57
C HIS A 80 12.92 -3.95 -0.82
N ARG A 81 13.43 -2.79 -1.25
CA ARG A 81 14.53 -2.13 -0.53
C ARG A 81 14.17 -1.78 0.91
N LEU A 82 12.93 -1.38 1.18
CA LEU A 82 12.44 -1.06 2.52
C LEU A 82 12.18 -2.32 3.37
N VAL A 83 11.71 -3.40 2.76
CA VAL A 83 11.45 -4.68 3.43
C VAL A 83 12.10 -5.79 2.59
N PRO A 84 13.38 -6.09 2.77
CA PRO A 84 14.12 -7.04 1.93
C PRO A 84 13.80 -8.50 2.28
N LEU A 85 12.74 -9.04 1.70
CA LEU A 85 12.30 -10.43 1.82
C LEU A 85 12.13 -11.03 0.40
N ASP A 86 13.16 -11.72 -0.09
CA ASP A 86 13.24 -12.18 -1.50
C ASP A 86 12.09 -13.13 -1.92
N ASP A 87 11.54 -13.89 -0.99
CA ASP A 87 10.41 -14.80 -1.26
C ASP A 87 9.03 -14.17 -0.98
N ALA A 88 8.95 -12.86 -0.71
CA ALA A 88 7.69 -12.14 -0.63
C ALA A 88 7.32 -11.56 -2.01
N THR A 89 6.04 -11.29 -2.19
CA THR A 89 5.54 -10.63 -3.40
C THR A 89 5.45 -9.13 -3.18
N TYR A 90 5.91 -8.34 -4.15
CA TYR A 90 5.81 -6.87 -4.12
C TYR A 90 4.95 -6.40 -5.29
N VAL A 91 3.85 -5.76 -4.96
CA VAL A 91 2.97 -5.09 -5.92
C VAL A 91 3.24 -3.59 -5.79
N GLY A 92 3.92 -3.04 -6.77
CA GLY A 92 4.28 -1.62 -6.83
C GLY A 92 3.33 -0.80 -7.71
N ALA A 93 3.49 0.53 -7.63
CA ALA A 93 2.76 1.51 -8.43
C ALA A 93 1.24 1.25 -8.45
N HIS A 94 0.65 0.94 -7.28
CA HIS A 94 -0.78 0.62 -7.10
C HIS A 94 -1.28 -0.55 -7.97
N GLY A 95 -0.45 -1.53 -8.27
CA GLY A 95 -0.84 -2.72 -9.06
C GLY A 95 -0.32 -2.74 -10.49
N LEU A 96 0.48 -1.75 -10.90
CA LEU A 96 1.10 -1.71 -12.23
C LEU A 96 2.42 -2.50 -12.32
N GLU A 97 3.00 -2.84 -11.18
CA GLU A 97 4.24 -3.61 -11.08
C GLU A 97 4.05 -4.83 -10.19
N LEU A 98 4.70 -5.92 -10.53
CA LEU A 98 4.76 -7.16 -9.76
C LEU A 98 6.20 -7.68 -9.71
N MET A 99 6.68 -8.02 -8.52
CA MET A 99 7.96 -8.68 -8.32
C MET A 99 7.76 -9.78 -7.27
N SER A 100 8.09 -11.03 -7.62
CA SER A 100 7.86 -12.21 -6.76
C SER A 100 9.15 -12.98 -6.44
N ASP A 101 10.27 -12.59 -7.03
CA ASP A 101 11.58 -13.25 -6.90
C ASP A 101 12.65 -12.35 -6.27
N GLY A 102 12.25 -11.17 -5.77
CA GLY A 102 13.15 -10.17 -5.21
C GLY A 102 14.02 -9.42 -6.24
N HIS A 103 13.91 -9.75 -7.53
CA HIS A 103 14.84 -9.24 -8.55
C HIS A 103 14.17 -8.75 -9.83
N THR A 104 13.09 -9.40 -10.29
CA THR A 104 12.51 -9.14 -11.61
C THR A 104 11.20 -8.37 -11.49
N VAL A 105 11.22 -7.12 -11.91
CA VAL A 105 9.99 -6.31 -12.01
C VAL A 105 9.26 -6.62 -13.29
N GLN A 106 8.04 -7.09 -13.16
CA GLN A 106 7.09 -7.25 -14.26
C GLN A 106 6.14 -6.06 -14.27
N THR A 107 6.21 -5.24 -15.30
CA THR A 107 5.27 -4.14 -15.49
C THR A 107 4.03 -4.66 -16.25
N GLU A 108 2.85 -4.17 -15.87
CA GLU A 108 1.61 -4.47 -16.57
C GLU A 108 1.73 -4.09 -18.06
N PRO A 109 1.57 -5.01 -19.01
CA PRO A 109 1.81 -4.75 -20.43
C PRO A 109 0.98 -3.59 -21.01
N LEU A 110 -0.23 -3.37 -20.47
CA LEU A 110 -1.07 -2.24 -20.89
C LEU A 110 -0.50 -0.89 -20.44
N ALA A 111 0.25 -0.85 -19.33
CA ALA A 111 0.88 0.38 -18.82
C ALA A 111 2.06 0.82 -19.67
N GLU A 112 2.77 -0.11 -20.32
CA GLU A 112 3.90 0.21 -21.20
C GLU A 112 3.54 1.21 -22.31
N ARG A 113 2.29 1.18 -22.80
CA ARG A 113 1.81 2.10 -23.84
C ARG A 113 1.79 3.56 -23.38
N TYR A 114 1.75 3.83 -22.09
CA TYR A 114 1.65 5.15 -21.50
C TYR A 114 2.99 5.68 -20.95
N VAL A 115 4.03 4.85 -20.93
CA VAL A 115 5.34 5.25 -20.39
C VAL A 115 5.86 6.51 -21.06
N ALA A 116 5.80 6.61 -22.39
CA ALA A 116 6.27 7.79 -23.12
C ALA A 116 5.51 9.06 -22.73
N ASP A 117 4.19 8.97 -22.51
CA ASP A 117 3.37 10.12 -22.09
C ASP A 117 3.66 10.51 -20.64
N VAL A 118 3.79 9.53 -19.72
CA VAL A 118 4.16 9.79 -18.32
C VAL A 118 5.55 10.44 -18.25
N GLN A 119 6.53 9.91 -18.99
CA GLN A 119 7.88 10.48 -19.04
C GLN A 119 7.93 11.88 -19.65
N ALA A 120 7.08 12.17 -20.64
CA ALA A 120 6.94 13.52 -21.17
C ALA A 120 6.39 14.50 -20.11
N ILE A 121 5.45 14.05 -19.27
CA ILE A 121 4.95 14.86 -18.14
C ILE A 121 6.00 14.99 -17.04
N ALA A 122 6.77 13.95 -16.74
CA ALA A 122 7.88 14.04 -15.78
C ALA A 122 8.94 15.07 -16.22
N ALA A 123 9.27 15.11 -17.52
CA ALA A 123 10.16 16.11 -18.10
C ALA A 123 9.59 17.54 -18.00
N ILE A 124 8.28 17.72 -18.20
CA ILE A 124 7.59 19.01 -17.99
C ILE A 124 7.68 19.42 -16.52
N ALA A 125 7.37 18.50 -15.58
CA ALA A 125 7.44 18.79 -14.16
C ALA A 125 8.85 19.20 -13.72
N ALA A 126 9.87 18.46 -14.17
CA ALA A 126 11.27 18.74 -13.84
C ALA A 126 11.76 20.10 -14.39
N ARG A 127 11.28 20.49 -15.57
CA ARG A 127 11.66 21.77 -16.23
C ARG A 127 10.90 22.97 -15.65
N ASP A 128 9.58 22.83 -15.41
CA ASP A 128 8.68 23.97 -15.18
C ASP A 128 8.37 24.22 -13.70
N LEU A 129 8.65 23.24 -12.82
CA LEU A 129 8.48 23.39 -11.38
C LEU A 129 9.84 23.61 -10.70
N ASP A 130 9.98 24.73 -10.02
CA ASP A 130 11.13 24.99 -9.14
C ASP A 130 10.94 24.18 -7.84
N GLN A 131 11.53 22.99 -7.80
CA GLN A 131 11.36 22.04 -6.69
C GLN A 131 11.80 22.63 -5.35
N GLN A 132 12.89 23.38 -5.33
CA GLN A 132 13.43 23.98 -4.10
C GLN A 132 12.52 25.09 -3.57
N ARG A 133 12.11 26.03 -4.44
CA ARG A 133 11.22 27.14 -4.09
C ARG A 133 9.85 26.64 -3.63
N LEU A 134 9.31 25.64 -4.31
CA LEU A 134 7.97 25.08 -4.05
C LEU A 134 7.97 24.07 -2.89
N GLY A 135 9.11 23.59 -2.43
CA GLY A 135 9.20 22.54 -1.41
C GLY A 135 8.57 21.23 -1.88
N ILE A 136 8.79 20.86 -3.16
CA ILE A 136 8.24 19.65 -3.75
C ILE A 136 9.32 18.59 -3.99
N VAL A 137 8.89 17.34 -4.05
CA VAL A 137 9.70 16.19 -4.46
C VAL A 137 9.01 15.51 -5.64
N LEU A 138 9.73 15.31 -6.73
CA LEU A 138 9.30 14.52 -7.87
C LEU A 138 9.81 13.09 -7.69
N GLU A 139 8.91 12.11 -7.77
CA GLU A 139 9.23 10.69 -7.75
C GLU A 139 8.76 10.06 -9.07
N ASP A 140 9.72 9.76 -9.94
CA ASP A 140 9.48 9.10 -11.22
C ASP A 140 9.60 7.58 -11.06
N LYS A 141 8.47 6.89 -11.15
CA LYS A 141 8.36 5.42 -11.10
C LYS A 141 8.21 4.82 -12.50
N ARG A 142 8.69 5.51 -13.53
CA ARG A 142 8.57 5.13 -14.94
C ARG A 142 7.13 5.14 -15.48
N THR A 143 6.22 4.37 -14.87
CA THR A 143 4.79 4.26 -15.25
C THR A 143 3.91 5.23 -14.48
N VAL A 144 4.39 5.81 -13.40
CA VAL A 144 3.69 6.78 -12.55
C VAL A 144 4.65 7.90 -12.17
N LEU A 145 4.21 9.14 -12.26
CA LEU A 145 4.91 10.30 -11.70
C LEU A 145 4.15 10.75 -10.44
N ALA A 146 4.80 10.69 -9.28
CA ALA A 146 4.29 11.32 -8.06
C ALA A 146 4.95 12.69 -7.82
N ILE A 147 4.14 13.66 -7.39
CA ILE A 147 4.56 15.02 -7.07
C ILE A 147 4.14 15.30 -5.63
N HIS A 148 5.09 15.16 -4.71
CA HIS A 148 4.86 15.39 -3.29
C HIS A 148 5.07 16.86 -2.96
N TYR A 149 4.12 17.48 -2.25
CA TYR A 149 4.18 18.90 -1.86
C TYR A 149 3.92 19.12 -0.36
N ARG A 150 4.17 18.10 0.47
CA ARG A 150 4.01 18.16 1.95
C ARG A 150 4.93 19.22 2.59
N LEU A 151 6.10 19.45 2.01
CA LEU A 151 7.09 20.42 2.49
C LEU A 151 6.91 21.81 1.88
N ALA A 152 5.83 22.05 1.14
CA ALA A 152 5.58 23.33 0.51
C ALA A 152 5.37 24.44 1.55
N PRO A 153 6.04 25.59 1.43
CA PRO A 153 5.83 26.75 2.31
C PRO A 153 4.40 27.30 2.23
N ASP A 154 3.79 27.22 1.04
CA ASP A 154 2.38 27.50 0.76
C ASP A 154 1.81 26.34 -0.06
N THR A 155 1.09 25.44 0.62
CA THR A 155 0.51 24.24 -0.03
C THR A 155 -0.56 24.62 -1.06
N SER A 156 -1.33 25.68 -0.83
CA SER A 156 -2.40 26.12 -1.74
C SER A 156 -1.82 26.68 -3.04
N ALA A 157 -0.87 27.60 -2.96
CA ALA A 157 -0.20 28.18 -4.12
C ALA A 157 0.59 27.12 -4.89
N THR A 158 1.33 26.25 -4.17
CA THR A 158 2.08 25.15 -4.78
C THR A 158 1.17 24.19 -5.52
N ARG A 159 0.06 23.77 -4.88
CA ARG A 159 -0.94 22.91 -5.50
C ARG A 159 -1.51 23.53 -6.77
N HIS A 160 -1.81 24.83 -6.77
CA HIS A 160 -2.32 25.54 -7.95
C HIS A 160 -1.28 25.57 -9.08
N GLU A 161 0.00 25.80 -8.75
CA GLU A 161 1.07 25.80 -9.75
C GLU A 161 1.26 24.42 -10.39
N ILE A 162 1.23 23.34 -9.59
CA ILE A 162 1.28 21.95 -10.06
C ILE A 162 0.09 21.65 -10.98
N LEU A 163 -1.12 22.02 -10.56
CA LEU A 163 -2.34 21.81 -11.36
C LEU A 163 -2.19 22.42 -12.76
N ARG A 164 -1.81 23.69 -12.84
CA ARG A 164 -1.71 24.40 -14.11
C ARG A 164 -0.57 23.91 -15.00
N LYS A 165 0.62 23.66 -14.41
CA LYS A 165 1.83 23.38 -15.19
C LYS A 165 1.99 21.91 -15.55
N VAL A 166 1.43 20.99 -14.75
CA VAL A 166 1.66 19.54 -14.91
C VAL A 166 0.36 18.77 -15.08
N ILE A 167 -0.61 19.00 -14.22
CA ILE A 167 -1.83 18.17 -14.22
C ILE A 167 -2.71 18.46 -15.43
N GLU A 168 -2.89 19.74 -15.84
CA GLU A 168 -3.64 20.07 -17.04
C GLU A 168 -3.00 19.48 -18.32
N PRO A 169 -1.66 19.61 -18.54
CA PRO A 169 -0.99 18.90 -19.62
C PRO A 169 -1.11 17.38 -19.58
N ALA A 170 -1.09 16.76 -18.39
CA ALA A 170 -1.27 15.32 -18.24
C ALA A 170 -2.68 14.88 -18.64
N ARG A 171 -3.71 15.60 -18.19
CA ARG A 171 -5.10 15.36 -18.60
C ARG A 171 -5.31 15.51 -20.10
N ALA A 172 -4.66 16.49 -20.73
CA ALA A 172 -4.72 16.70 -22.17
C ALA A 172 -4.12 15.53 -22.98
N ARG A 173 -3.24 14.71 -22.35
CA ARG A 173 -2.73 13.45 -22.90
C ARG A 173 -3.58 12.21 -22.52
N GLY A 174 -4.72 12.41 -21.86
CA GLY A 174 -5.56 11.33 -21.43
C GLY A 174 -5.05 10.53 -20.24
N LEU A 175 -4.05 11.03 -19.50
CA LEU A 175 -3.55 10.38 -18.30
C LEU A 175 -4.51 10.60 -17.12
N ALA A 176 -4.60 9.59 -16.25
CA ALA A 176 -5.37 9.66 -15.02
C ALA A 176 -4.57 10.38 -13.92
N ILE A 177 -5.32 11.06 -13.03
CA ILE A 177 -4.75 11.80 -11.91
C ILE A 177 -5.35 11.25 -10.62
N SER A 178 -4.50 10.82 -9.71
CA SER A 178 -4.87 10.53 -8.32
C SER A 178 -4.38 11.64 -7.41
N THR A 179 -5.08 11.84 -6.31
CA THR A 179 -4.69 12.79 -5.27
C THR A 179 -4.61 12.02 -3.95
N GLY A 180 -3.48 12.11 -3.29
CA GLY A 180 -3.24 11.54 -1.97
C GLY A 180 -2.86 12.63 -0.98
N HIS A 181 -2.32 12.22 0.16
CA HIS A 181 -1.89 13.10 1.25
C HIS A 181 -0.75 14.05 0.81
N CYS A 182 -1.09 15.28 0.42
CA CYS A 182 -0.17 16.26 -0.14
C CYS A 182 0.63 15.72 -1.35
N ALA A 183 0.00 14.95 -2.21
CA ALA A 183 0.60 14.41 -3.43
C ALA A 183 -0.38 14.41 -4.60
N PHE A 184 0.14 14.58 -5.80
CA PHE A 184 -0.53 14.22 -7.05
C PHE A 184 0.21 13.05 -7.67
N GLU A 185 -0.53 12.13 -8.26
CA GLU A 185 0.04 11.09 -9.10
C GLU A 185 -0.55 11.17 -10.51
N VAL A 186 0.34 11.22 -11.48
CA VAL A 186 0.03 11.11 -12.91
C VAL A 186 0.27 9.68 -13.33
N ARG A 187 -0.74 9.00 -13.83
CA ARG A 187 -0.70 7.56 -14.09
C ARG A 187 -1.47 7.17 -15.36
N PRO A 188 -1.23 5.97 -15.91
CA PRO A 188 -2.06 5.42 -16.97
C PRO A 188 -3.54 5.41 -16.60
N PRO A 189 -4.48 5.68 -17.52
CA PRO A 189 -5.93 5.61 -17.29
C PRO A 189 -6.41 4.15 -17.30
N LEU A 190 -5.80 3.31 -16.49
CA LEU A 190 -6.07 1.90 -16.39
C LEU A 190 -6.76 1.57 -15.07
N PRO A 191 -7.65 0.57 -15.03
CA PRO A 191 -8.42 0.22 -13.84
C PRO A 191 -7.60 -0.62 -12.84
N PHE A 192 -6.29 -0.35 -12.73
CA PHE A 192 -5.43 -1.01 -11.76
C PHE A 192 -5.45 -0.24 -10.44
N THR A 193 -5.67 -0.98 -9.36
CA THR A 193 -5.69 -0.51 -7.97
C THR A 193 -5.04 -1.55 -7.07
N LYS A 194 -4.75 -1.21 -5.82
CA LYS A 194 -4.33 -2.20 -4.82
C LYS A 194 -5.32 -3.37 -4.77
N GLY A 195 -6.63 -3.09 -4.84
CA GLY A 195 -7.67 -4.12 -4.80
C GLY A 195 -7.65 -5.07 -6.00
N THR A 196 -7.45 -4.56 -7.23
CA THR A 196 -7.36 -5.44 -8.40
C THR A 196 -6.15 -6.36 -8.34
N ALA A 197 -5.03 -5.86 -7.81
CA ALA A 197 -3.82 -6.66 -7.62
C ALA A 197 -4.00 -7.74 -6.55
N ILE A 198 -4.56 -7.40 -5.39
CA ILE A 198 -4.90 -8.34 -4.31
C ILE A 198 -5.84 -9.44 -4.85
N ARG A 199 -6.89 -9.06 -5.57
CA ARG A 199 -7.81 -10.02 -6.19
C ARG A 199 -7.07 -10.99 -7.12
N ARG A 200 -6.19 -10.48 -7.99
CA ARG A 200 -5.41 -11.31 -8.92
C ARG A 200 -4.52 -12.31 -8.17
N LEU A 201 -3.89 -11.91 -7.08
CA LEU A 201 -3.05 -12.79 -6.26
C LEU A 201 -3.89 -13.85 -5.52
N LEU A 202 -5.06 -13.49 -4.98
CA LEU A 202 -5.97 -14.42 -4.33
C LEU A 202 -6.57 -15.44 -5.31
N ASP A 203 -6.93 -15.00 -6.51
CA ASP A 203 -7.51 -15.88 -7.54
C ASP A 203 -6.45 -16.81 -8.16
N ALA A 204 -5.15 -16.47 -8.07
CA ALA A 204 -4.04 -17.33 -8.53
C ALA A 204 -3.65 -18.43 -7.53
N GLY A 205 -4.03 -18.30 -6.25
CA GLY A 205 -3.69 -19.24 -5.18
C GLY A 205 -4.91 -19.96 -4.60
N SER A 206 -4.63 -20.91 -3.71
CA SER A 206 -5.66 -21.61 -2.94
C SER A 206 -5.67 -21.10 -1.50
N HIS A 207 -6.40 -20.02 -1.26
CA HIS A 207 -6.44 -19.37 0.05
C HIS A 207 -7.81 -19.52 0.72
N HIS A 208 -7.82 -19.65 2.06
CA HIS A 208 -9.02 -19.69 2.89
C HIS A 208 -9.16 -18.47 3.78
N ALA A 209 -8.07 -17.83 4.14
CA ALA A 209 -8.08 -16.62 4.96
C ALA A 209 -7.24 -15.54 4.29
N ALA A 210 -7.71 -14.28 4.34
CA ALA A 210 -6.98 -13.13 3.87
C ALA A 210 -7.03 -12.01 4.92
N LEU A 211 -5.89 -11.36 5.16
CA LEU A 211 -5.77 -10.13 5.94
C LEU A 211 -5.09 -9.07 5.08
N THR A 212 -5.68 -7.89 4.97
CA THR A 212 -5.04 -6.74 4.36
C THR A 212 -4.89 -5.60 5.34
N LEU A 213 -3.74 -4.94 5.32
CA LEU A 213 -3.37 -3.82 6.19
C LEU A 213 -3.17 -2.58 5.36
N GLY A 214 -3.70 -1.43 5.81
CA GLY A 214 -3.52 -0.15 5.12
C GLY A 214 -3.91 1.05 5.99
N ASP A 215 -3.64 2.27 5.51
CA ASP A 215 -3.89 3.52 6.22
C ASP A 215 -4.53 4.62 5.36
N ASP A 216 -4.59 4.44 4.02
CA ASP A 216 -5.03 5.48 3.07
C ASP A 216 -6.24 5.04 2.23
N LEU A 217 -6.86 6.00 1.55
CA LEU A 217 -8.01 5.80 0.67
C LEU A 217 -7.76 4.74 -0.42
N THR A 218 -6.52 4.60 -0.88
CA THR A 218 -6.15 3.58 -1.88
C THR A 218 -6.29 2.16 -1.34
N ASP A 219 -6.15 1.96 -0.01
CA ASP A 219 -6.26 0.66 0.66
C ASP A 219 -7.71 0.19 0.76
N ILE A 220 -8.67 1.10 0.76
CA ILE A 220 -10.11 0.76 0.72
C ILE A 220 -10.41 -0.18 -0.45
N THR A 221 -9.75 0.00 -1.59
CA THR A 221 -9.92 -0.92 -2.73
C THR A 221 -9.47 -2.33 -2.42
N GLY A 222 -8.42 -2.47 -1.60
CA GLY A 222 -7.93 -3.76 -1.08
C GLY A 222 -8.89 -4.38 -0.07
N PHE A 223 -9.40 -3.56 0.88
CA PHE A 223 -10.39 -3.99 1.88
C PHE A 223 -11.62 -4.59 1.21
N ARG A 224 -12.19 -3.88 0.24
CA ARG A 224 -13.34 -4.37 -0.53
C ARG A 224 -13.01 -5.62 -1.34
N ALA A 225 -11.83 -5.67 -1.96
CA ALA A 225 -11.43 -6.81 -2.79
C ALA A 225 -11.35 -8.13 -2.03
N ILE A 226 -10.86 -8.13 -0.77
CA ILE A 226 -10.80 -9.36 0.04
C ILE A 226 -12.19 -9.78 0.53
N HIS A 227 -13.06 -8.83 0.90
CA HIS A 227 -14.43 -9.14 1.31
C HIS A 227 -15.24 -9.73 0.16
N GLU A 228 -15.25 -9.09 -1.01
CA GLU A 228 -15.87 -9.65 -2.21
C GLU A 228 -15.30 -11.03 -2.61
N TRP A 229 -14.00 -11.27 -2.38
CA TRP A 229 -13.40 -12.58 -2.61
C TRP A 229 -13.91 -13.62 -1.61
N ALA A 230 -14.08 -13.27 -0.34
CA ALA A 230 -14.61 -14.18 0.67
C ALA A 230 -16.10 -14.48 0.45
N GLU A 231 -16.91 -13.50 0.06
CA GLU A 231 -18.34 -13.68 -0.23
C GLU A 231 -18.63 -14.70 -1.34
N ARG A 232 -17.68 -14.93 -2.25
CA ARG A 232 -17.83 -15.92 -3.34
C ARG A 232 -17.79 -17.37 -2.86
N ASP A 233 -17.24 -17.63 -1.68
CA ASP A 233 -17.16 -18.98 -1.10
C ASP A 233 -17.25 -18.88 0.43
N GLY A 234 -18.35 -19.30 1.00
CA GLY A 234 -18.61 -19.25 2.44
C GLY A 234 -17.62 -20.01 3.34
N ARG A 235 -16.61 -20.68 2.77
CA ARG A 235 -15.50 -21.29 3.51
C ARG A 235 -14.33 -20.33 3.70
N ARG A 236 -14.34 -19.17 3.04
CA ARG A 236 -13.30 -18.14 3.09
C ARG A 236 -13.56 -17.13 4.20
N SER A 237 -12.50 -16.55 4.71
CA SER A 237 -12.54 -15.49 5.71
C SER A 237 -11.67 -14.32 5.26
N ALA A 238 -12.15 -13.11 5.42
CA ALA A 238 -11.43 -11.89 5.06
C ALA A 238 -11.47 -10.88 6.20
N TYR A 239 -10.37 -10.19 6.43
CA TYR A 239 -10.22 -9.20 7.48
C TYR A 239 -9.44 -7.99 6.95
N ALA A 240 -10.02 -6.80 7.09
CA ALA A 240 -9.39 -5.54 6.75
C ALA A 240 -8.92 -4.82 8.01
N LEU A 241 -7.68 -4.37 8.04
CA LEU A 241 -7.11 -3.62 9.14
C LEU A 241 -6.72 -2.20 8.70
N ALA A 242 -7.26 -1.21 9.40
CA ALA A 242 -6.87 0.19 9.25
C ALA A 242 -5.88 0.61 10.35
N ALA A 243 -4.71 1.10 9.92
CA ALA A 243 -3.75 1.80 10.79
C ALA A 243 -4.10 3.30 10.80
N VAL A 244 -4.62 3.80 11.93
CA VAL A 244 -5.15 5.17 11.98
C VAL A 244 -4.25 6.13 12.74
N THR A 245 -4.11 7.32 12.19
CA THR A 245 -3.50 8.51 12.80
C THR A 245 -4.51 9.65 12.77
N ALA A 246 -4.13 10.81 13.28
CA ALA A 246 -4.97 12.02 13.16
C ALA A 246 -5.16 12.49 11.70
N GLU A 247 -4.30 12.03 10.80
CA GLU A 247 -4.34 12.40 9.37
C GLU A 247 -5.08 11.36 8.50
N THR A 248 -5.37 10.17 9.03
CA THR A 248 -6.05 9.10 8.29
C THR A 248 -7.51 9.49 8.03
N PRO A 249 -8.00 9.45 6.79
CA PRO A 249 -9.39 9.75 6.48
C PRO A 249 -10.35 8.77 7.18
N GLU A 250 -11.46 9.30 7.73
CA GLU A 250 -12.47 8.49 8.43
C GLU A 250 -13.01 7.32 7.57
N ALA A 251 -13.09 7.52 6.26
CA ALA A 251 -13.53 6.47 5.33
C ALA A 251 -12.67 5.20 5.40
N VAL A 252 -11.39 5.29 5.79
CA VAL A 252 -10.50 4.13 5.89
C VAL A 252 -10.90 3.27 7.08
N SER A 253 -11.10 3.88 8.25
CA SER A 253 -11.56 3.17 9.45
C SER A 253 -12.97 2.63 9.31
N ALA A 254 -13.84 3.31 8.56
CA ALA A 254 -15.22 2.88 8.33
C ALA A 254 -15.34 1.59 7.48
N GLU A 255 -14.34 1.31 6.63
CA GLU A 255 -14.30 0.13 5.75
C GLU A 255 -13.49 -1.03 6.35
N ALA A 256 -12.92 -0.86 7.55
CA ALA A 256 -12.06 -1.85 8.19
C ALA A 256 -12.81 -2.65 9.28
N ASP A 257 -12.46 -3.93 9.44
CA ASP A 257 -12.94 -4.79 10.52
C ASP A 257 -12.16 -4.58 11.83
N ILE A 258 -10.90 -4.16 11.70
CA ILE A 258 -9.95 -3.96 12.79
C ILE A 258 -9.35 -2.57 12.62
N VAL A 259 -9.40 -1.76 13.66
CA VAL A 259 -8.81 -0.42 13.67
C VAL A 259 -7.74 -0.36 14.75
N VAL A 260 -6.54 0.06 14.38
CA VAL A 260 -5.39 0.12 15.29
C VAL A 260 -4.72 1.48 15.27
N ALA A 261 -4.06 1.83 16.37
CA ALA A 261 -3.34 3.09 16.52
C ALA A 261 -2.01 3.04 15.77
N ALA A 262 -2.02 3.52 14.53
CA ALA A 262 -0.84 3.68 13.68
C ALA A 262 0.06 2.41 13.61
N THR A 263 1.31 2.59 13.23
CA THR A 263 2.33 1.55 13.11
C THR A 263 2.51 0.69 14.38
N PRO A 264 2.49 1.23 15.63
CA PRO A 264 2.58 0.39 16.84
C PRO A 264 1.42 -0.59 16.98
N GLY A 265 0.22 -0.20 16.61
CA GLY A 265 -0.95 -1.09 16.66
C GLY A 265 -0.86 -2.22 15.62
N VAL A 266 -0.36 -1.93 14.42
CA VAL A 266 -0.05 -2.95 13.41
C VAL A 266 0.96 -3.97 13.94
N ALA A 267 2.04 -3.51 14.60
CA ALA A 267 3.03 -4.41 15.20
C ALA A 267 2.44 -5.32 16.28
N GLU A 268 1.47 -4.83 17.06
CA GLU A 268 0.75 -5.66 18.04
C GLU A 268 -0.08 -6.75 17.36
N VAL A 269 -0.83 -6.41 16.31
CA VAL A 269 -1.63 -7.38 15.55
C VAL A 269 -0.75 -8.45 14.92
N LEU A 270 0.35 -8.07 14.23
CA LEU A 270 1.27 -9.02 13.64
C LEU A 270 1.95 -9.92 14.69
N THR A 271 2.24 -9.38 15.89
CA THR A 271 2.77 -10.16 17.02
C THR A 271 1.75 -11.20 17.51
N ARG A 272 0.48 -10.83 17.65
CA ARG A 272 -0.57 -11.79 18.03
C ARG A 272 -0.77 -12.85 16.96
N LEU A 273 -0.73 -12.46 15.69
CA LEU A 273 -0.81 -13.39 14.57
C LEU A 273 0.36 -14.38 14.59
N GLN A 274 1.60 -13.90 14.71
CA GLN A 274 2.78 -14.76 14.84
C GLN A 274 2.64 -15.77 15.99
N ARG A 275 2.28 -15.29 17.20
CA ARG A 275 2.08 -16.18 18.37
C ARG A 275 1.04 -17.26 18.12
N ALA A 276 -0.06 -16.91 17.44
CA ALA A 276 -1.11 -17.88 17.11
C ALA A 276 -0.61 -18.95 16.13
N LEU A 277 0.32 -18.60 15.23
CA LEU A 277 0.95 -19.53 14.30
C LEU A 277 2.05 -20.39 14.95
N ASP A 278 2.74 -19.91 15.99
CA ASP A 278 3.81 -20.61 16.69
C ASP A 278 3.29 -21.69 17.66
N LEU A 279 2.04 -21.57 18.09
CA LEU A 279 1.39 -22.55 19.00
C LEU A 279 0.95 -23.84 18.29
N ARG A 280 1.22 -24.00 17.00
CA ARG A 280 0.90 -25.16 16.17
C ARG A 280 2.11 -25.68 15.41
#